data_e816307faceb7cb2787c637ab2ef8fee
#
_entry.id   e816307faceb7cb2787c637ab2ef8fee
#
_cell.length_a   1.000
_cell.length_b   1.000
_cell.length_c   1.000
_cell.angle_alpha   90.00
_cell.angle_beta   90.00
_cell.angle_gamma   90.00
#
_symmetry.space_group_name_H-M   'P 1'
#
loop_
_entity.id
_entity.type
_entity.pdbx_description
1 polymer ?
#
loop_
_entity_poly.entity_id
_entity_poly.type
_entity_poly.pdbx_seq_one_letter_code
_entity_poly.pdbx_strand_id
1 'polypeptide(L)'
;MPTRHPTRLGKRWGSNVDSVPLALPGAYYPGPVTIRLYDTSARQIRDFAPLTPGCVSIYLCGATVQAAPHIGHIRSGLNFDIMRRWFAYRGYEVTFIRNVTDIDDKIIRKAAEQGRPWWSIGYENERAFNDAYAALGCLPPTYEPRATGHITEMVEMMRGLIERGHAYEAEGNVYFDVRSLPGYLSLSNQDLDDLRQPSEDGETGKRDSRDFAMWKAAKPGEPSWETPWGRGRPGWHLECSAMAHKYLGEEFDIHGGGIDLIFPHHENEIAQARGFGDAFARYWVHNAWVTMSGEKMSKSLGNSVLVSEMVKKWRPVVLRYYLGTPHYRSTIEYSEESLREAESAYARIEGFVQRVTELAGHAVEPAEEVPPAFAEAMDDDLGVPQALAIVHTTVRQGNSALAADDKDAAVARLAEVRAMLGVLGLDPLDARWAGEQEQGEDLRGVVDSLVRLVLDQRESARARKDWATADAIRDQLGQSGLVIEDSPQGPRWSLGNR
;
A
#
# COMPACT_ATOMS: atom_id res chain seq x y z
N MET A 1 -25.71 37.90 43.61
CA MET A 1 -26.01 37.38 42.27
C MET A 1 -24.82 36.56 41.83
N PRO A 2 -24.93 35.24 41.63
CA PRO A 2 -23.80 34.39 41.31
C PRO A 2 -23.55 34.34 39.79
N THR A 3 -22.30 34.48 39.42
CA THR A 3 -21.73 34.35 38.07
C THR A 3 -21.87 32.93 37.54
N ARG A 4 -22.51 32.77 36.40
CA ARG A 4 -22.62 31.49 35.68
C ARG A 4 -21.35 31.24 34.83
N HIS A 5 -20.65 30.17 35.12
CA HIS A 5 -19.64 29.57 34.23
C HIS A 5 -20.35 28.88 33.05
N PRO A 6 -19.81 28.93 31.84
CA PRO A 6 -20.32 28.14 30.75
C PRO A 6 -19.83 26.69 30.90
N THR A 7 -20.78 25.77 30.93
CA THR A 7 -20.56 24.32 30.94
C THR A 7 -20.02 23.88 29.57
N ARG A 8 -18.84 23.27 29.57
CA ARG A 8 -18.28 22.49 28.46
C ARG A 8 -19.22 21.32 28.15
N LEU A 9 -19.85 21.36 27.00
CA LEU A 9 -20.50 20.20 26.38
C LEU A 9 -19.53 19.51 25.43
N GLY A 10 -18.59 18.78 26.01
CA GLY A 10 -17.84 17.76 25.30
C GLY A 10 -18.67 16.48 25.24
N LYS A 11 -19.52 16.29 24.28
CA LYS A 11 -20.04 14.96 23.95
C LYS A 11 -19.00 14.21 23.13
N ARG A 12 -18.22 13.36 23.78
CA ARG A 12 -17.57 12.22 23.14
C ARG A 12 -18.68 11.42 22.43
N TRP A 13 -18.57 11.26 21.15
CA TRP A 13 -19.30 10.24 20.41
C TRP A 13 -18.86 8.89 20.95
N GLY A 14 -19.79 8.17 21.57
CA GLY A 14 -19.53 6.84 22.09
C GLY A 14 -19.04 5.93 20.96
N SER A 15 -17.93 5.30 21.21
CA SER A 15 -17.39 4.16 20.46
C SER A 15 -18.35 2.99 20.58
N ASN A 16 -19.33 2.92 19.67
CA ASN A 16 -20.08 1.71 19.36
C ASN A 16 -20.18 1.64 17.83
N VAL A 17 -19.06 1.54 17.19
CA VAL A 17 -18.91 0.82 15.95
C VAL A 17 -18.33 -0.51 16.41
N ASP A 18 -19.05 -1.62 16.22
CA ASP A 18 -18.48 -2.95 16.32
C ASP A 18 -17.34 -3.02 15.29
N SER A 19 -16.18 -2.49 15.68
CA SER A 19 -14.93 -2.75 15.02
C SER A 19 -14.71 -4.25 15.20
N VAL A 20 -14.87 -5.01 14.13
CA VAL A 20 -14.32 -6.36 14.08
C VAL A 20 -12.83 -6.19 14.42
N PRO A 21 -12.39 -6.62 15.61
CA PRO A 21 -10.98 -6.53 15.94
C PRO A 21 -10.29 -7.44 14.94
N LEU A 22 -9.48 -6.88 14.06
CA LEU A 22 -8.41 -7.62 13.39
C LEU A 22 -7.36 -7.98 14.46
N ALA A 23 -7.76 -8.82 15.42
CA ALA A 23 -6.81 -9.50 16.26
C ALA A 23 -6.06 -10.48 15.37
N LEU A 24 -4.88 -10.09 14.91
CA LEU A 24 -3.88 -11.06 14.51
C LEU A 24 -3.66 -11.96 15.73
N PRO A 25 -3.77 -13.31 15.63
CA PRO A 25 -3.52 -14.19 16.74
C PRO A 25 -2.11 -13.92 17.29
N GLY A 26 -1.99 -13.61 18.58
CA GLY A 26 -0.72 -13.37 19.26
C GLY A 26 -0.31 -11.88 19.29
N ALA A 27 -1.13 -10.99 19.86
CA ALA A 27 -0.64 -9.67 20.25
C ALA A 27 0.38 -9.84 21.38
N TYR A 28 1.67 -9.86 21.03
CA TYR A 28 2.79 -9.92 21.96
C TYR A 28 3.07 -8.51 22.48
N TYR A 29 3.08 -8.34 23.79
CA TYR A 29 3.60 -7.14 24.47
C TYR A 29 5.05 -7.42 24.91
N PRO A 30 6.07 -7.20 24.06
CA PRO A 30 7.42 -7.14 24.54
C PRO A 30 7.56 -5.90 25.41
N GLY A 31 8.49 -5.91 26.38
CA GLY A 31 8.92 -4.72 27.12
C GLY A 31 9.24 -3.54 26.16
N PRO A 32 9.61 -2.36 26.62
CA PRO A 32 9.64 -1.14 25.82
C PRO A 32 10.50 -1.34 24.54
N VAL A 33 9.84 -1.70 23.46
CA VAL A 33 10.44 -1.79 22.14
C VAL A 33 10.26 -0.45 21.47
N THR A 34 11.34 0.13 20.97
CA THR A 34 11.32 1.41 20.30
C THR A 34 11.29 1.18 18.80
N ILE A 35 10.11 1.35 18.17
CA ILE A 35 10.02 1.47 16.71
C ILE A 35 10.65 2.80 16.32
N ARG A 36 11.45 2.78 15.26
CA ARG A 36 12.06 3.98 14.68
C ARG A 36 11.53 4.20 13.28
N LEU A 37 11.29 5.46 12.91
CA LEU A 37 10.82 5.84 11.58
C LEU A 37 11.64 7.01 11.06
N TYR A 38 11.94 7.00 9.78
CA TYR A 38 12.47 8.18 9.10
C TYR A 38 11.37 9.22 8.97
N ASP A 39 11.55 10.34 9.62
CA ASP A 39 10.65 11.50 9.54
C ASP A 39 11.19 12.52 8.54
N THR A 40 10.44 12.72 7.46
CA THR A 40 10.81 13.67 6.41
C THR A 40 10.92 15.10 6.93
N SER A 41 10.10 15.49 7.91
CA SER A 41 10.15 16.85 8.48
C SER A 41 11.44 17.09 9.28
N ALA A 42 11.88 16.08 10.01
CA ALA A 42 13.12 16.12 10.80
C ALA A 42 14.35 15.67 9.98
N ARG A 43 14.16 15.01 8.82
CA ARG A 43 15.20 14.45 7.95
C ARG A 43 16.13 13.46 8.64
N GLN A 44 15.61 12.73 9.60
CA GLN A 44 16.35 11.75 10.38
C GLN A 44 15.44 10.62 10.85
N ILE A 45 16.04 9.51 11.20
CA ILE A 45 15.35 8.43 11.90
C ILE A 45 15.10 8.88 13.33
N ARG A 46 13.87 8.76 13.80
CA ARG A 46 13.41 9.13 15.14
C ARG A 46 12.72 7.95 15.81
N ASP A 47 12.86 7.89 17.11
CA ASP A 47 12.07 6.99 17.94
C ASP A 47 10.58 7.36 17.81
N PHE A 48 9.75 6.37 17.54
CA PHE A 48 8.31 6.56 17.46
C PHE A 48 7.69 6.60 18.85
N ALA A 49 7.02 7.68 19.15
CA ALA A 49 6.24 7.86 20.37
C ALA A 49 4.81 8.23 20.00
N PRO A 50 3.82 7.34 20.20
CA PRO A 50 2.45 7.61 19.83
C PRO A 50 1.86 8.77 20.66
N LEU A 51 0.90 9.49 20.09
CA LEU A 51 0.14 10.53 20.78
C LEU A 51 -0.69 9.93 21.92
N THR A 52 -1.29 8.79 21.69
CA THR A 52 -2.04 8.02 22.69
C THR A 52 -1.35 6.68 22.91
N PRO A 53 -0.91 6.35 24.14
CA PRO A 53 -0.26 5.08 24.42
C PRO A 53 -1.08 3.88 23.94
N GLY A 54 -0.45 2.97 23.19
CA GLY A 54 -1.09 1.77 22.65
C GLY A 54 -1.91 2.00 21.37
N CYS A 55 -2.05 3.25 20.89
CA CYS A 55 -2.79 3.56 19.66
C CYS A 55 -1.85 4.25 18.66
N VAL A 56 -2.11 4.03 17.36
CA VAL A 56 -1.42 4.73 16.27
C VAL A 56 -2.44 5.24 15.29
N SER A 57 -2.36 6.52 14.98
CA SER A 57 -3.21 7.20 14.00
C SER A 57 -2.42 7.51 12.72
N ILE A 58 -2.92 7.04 11.58
CA ILE A 58 -2.24 7.20 10.28
C ILE A 58 -3.22 7.82 9.28
N TYR A 59 -2.80 8.91 8.64
CA TYR A 59 -3.46 9.44 7.46
C TYR A 59 -2.58 9.21 6.23
N LEU A 60 -3.11 8.52 5.24
CA LEU A 60 -2.45 8.32 3.95
C LEU A 60 -3.18 9.11 2.87
N CYS A 61 -2.50 10.02 2.20
CA CYS A 61 -3.05 10.67 1.02
C CYS A 61 -3.35 9.63 -0.06
N GLY A 62 -4.63 9.47 -0.34
CA GLY A 62 -5.13 8.59 -1.39
C GLY A 62 -4.99 9.18 -2.78
N ALA A 63 -5.37 8.41 -3.78
CA ALA A 63 -5.22 8.83 -5.16
C ALA A 63 -6.40 9.69 -5.64
N THR A 64 -6.11 10.60 -6.58
CA THR A 64 -7.13 11.20 -7.44
C THR A 64 -7.65 10.12 -8.40
N VAL A 65 -8.92 9.75 -8.26
CA VAL A 65 -9.54 8.64 -9.00
C VAL A 65 -9.96 9.03 -10.43
N GLN A 66 -9.01 9.64 -11.15
CA GLN A 66 -9.20 10.07 -12.54
C GLN A 66 -9.08 8.94 -13.56
N ALA A 67 -8.43 7.84 -13.21
CA ALA A 67 -8.19 6.70 -14.09
C ALA A 67 -7.72 5.49 -13.28
N ALA A 68 -7.82 4.27 -13.85
CA ALA A 68 -7.42 3.03 -13.21
C ALA A 68 -5.98 3.08 -12.65
N PRO A 69 -5.68 2.39 -11.53
CA PRO A 69 -4.38 2.45 -10.89
C PRO A 69 -3.29 1.73 -11.68
N HIS A 70 -2.10 2.32 -11.71
CA HIS A 70 -0.86 1.63 -12.08
C HIS A 70 -0.09 1.19 -10.84
N ILE A 71 0.90 0.32 -11.01
CA ILE A 71 1.66 -0.28 -9.90
C ILE A 71 2.33 0.77 -9.00
N GLY A 72 2.72 1.94 -9.54
CA GLY A 72 3.30 3.02 -8.74
C GLY A 72 2.32 3.62 -7.73
N HIS A 73 1.02 3.71 -8.06
CA HIS A 73 -0.01 4.15 -7.10
C HIS A 73 -0.18 3.13 -5.96
N ILE A 74 -0.26 1.84 -6.32
CA ILE A 74 -0.54 0.78 -5.35
C ILE A 74 0.62 0.56 -4.40
N ARG A 75 1.86 0.80 -4.83
CA ARG A 75 3.04 0.70 -3.98
C ARG A 75 2.92 1.52 -2.69
N SER A 76 2.39 2.74 -2.78
CA SER A 76 2.18 3.58 -1.59
C SER A 76 1.28 2.88 -0.58
N GLY A 77 0.07 2.50 -0.97
CA GLY A 77 -0.86 1.81 -0.07
C GLY A 77 -0.33 0.48 0.45
N LEU A 78 0.46 -0.25 -0.34
CA LEU A 78 1.08 -1.51 0.07
C LEU A 78 2.16 -1.29 1.15
N ASN A 79 3.00 -0.28 1.03
CA ASN A 79 4.00 0.05 2.04
C ASN A 79 3.33 0.44 3.38
N PHE A 80 2.25 1.22 3.32
CA PHE A 80 1.47 1.57 4.51
C PHE A 80 0.64 0.39 5.06
N ASP A 81 0.27 -0.59 4.24
CA ASP A 81 -0.29 -1.86 4.71
C ASP A 81 0.74 -2.67 5.53
N ILE A 82 2.00 -2.74 5.07
CA ILE A 82 3.08 -3.38 5.82
C ILE A 82 3.35 -2.64 7.14
N MET A 83 3.42 -1.31 7.11
CA MET A 83 3.56 -0.46 8.30
C MET A 83 2.44 -0.74 9.31
N ARG A 84 1.19 -0.70 8.86
CA ARG A 84 0.01 -0.97 9.69
C ARG A 84 0.06 -2.36 10.31
N ARG A 85 0.44 -3.39 9.54
CA ARG A 85 0.59 -4.76 10.04
C ARG A 85 1.67 -4.87 11.09
N TRP A 86 2.78 -4.17 10.90
CA TRP A 86 3.86 -4.14 11.88
C TRP A 86 3.43 -3.48 13.18
N PHE A 87 2.79 -2.32 13.14
CA PHE A 87 2.23 -1.69 14.34
C PHE A 87 1.22 -2.59 15.06
N ALA A 88 0.31 -3.21 14.31
CA ALA A 88 -0.67 -4.14 14.89
C ALA A 88 0.02 -5.36 15.53
N TYR A 89 1.04 -5.93 14.88
CA TYR A 89 1.85 -7.01 15.45
C TYR A 89 2.55 -6.58 16.75
N ARG A 90 3.02 -5.34 16.82
CA ARG A 90 3.61 -4.75 18.03
C ARG A 90 2.57 -4.36 19.10
N GLY A 91 1.30 -4.72 18.91
CA GLY A 91 0.23 -4.56 19.89
C GLY A 91 -0.44 -3.18 19.88
N TYR A 92 -0.19 -2.35 18.86
CA TYR A 92 -0.90 -1.08 18.72
C TYR A 92 -2.27 -1.27 18.08
N GLU A 93 -3.26 -0.55 18.57
CA GLU A 93 -4.51 -0.33 17.86
C GLU A 93 -4.27 0.73 16.79
N VAL A 94 -4.47 0.37 15.51
CA VAL A 94 -4.15 1.24 14.37
C VAL A 94 -5.42 1.81 13.75
N THR A 95 -5.59 3.13 13.83
CA THR A 95 -6.57 3.87 13.04
C THR A 95 -5.92 4.33 11.75
N PHE A 96 -6.35 3.77 10.62
CA PHE A 96 -5.80 4.05 9.30
C PHE A 96 -6.85 4.69 8.40
N ILE A 97 -6.65 5.97 8.07
CA ILE A 97 -7.50 6.75 7.16
C ILE A 97 -6.77 6.90 5.82
N ARG A 98 -7.46 6.60 4.73
CA ARG A 98 -6.98 6.86 3.36
C ARG A 98 -8.11 7.54 2.60
N ASN A 99 -7.90 8.77 2.13
CA ASN A 99 -8.94 9.48 1.41
C ASN A 99 -9.09 9.04 -0.04
N VAL A 100 -10.21 9.43 -0.63
CA VAL A 100 -10.49 9.34 -2.07
C VAL A 100 -10.74 10.75 -2.59
N THR A 101 -9.85 11.24 -3.44
CA THR A 101 -10.06 12.49 -4.19
C THR A 101 -10.97 12.18 -5.38
N ASP A 102 -12.28 12.27 -5.16
CA ASP A 102 -13.32 11.95 -6.14
C ASP A 102 -13.81 13.19 -6.93
N ILE A 103 -13.22 14.35 -6.67
CA ILE A 103 -13.41 15.60 -7.42
C ILE A 103 -12.07 16.30 -7.66
N ASP A 104 -11.74 16.61 -8.91
CA ASP A 104 -10.49 17.26 -9.31
C ASP A 104 -10.62 17.74 -10.76
N ASP A 105 -9.83 18.73 -11.17
CA ASP A 105 -9.77 19.24 -12.55
C ASP A 105 -9.55 18.12 -13.59
N LYS A 106 -8.72 17.15 -13.24
CA LYS A 106 -8.40 16.02 -14.12
C LYS A 106 -9.60 15.10 -14.33
N ILE A 107 -10.43 14.91 -13.29
CA ILE A 107 -11.67 14.12 -13.37
C ILE A 107 -12.68 14.85 -14.26
N ILE A 108 -12.86 16.16 -14.04
CA ILE A 108 -13.81 17.00 -14.79
C ILE A 108 -13.42 17.04 -16.28
N ARG A 109 -12.15 17.31 -16.58
CA ARG A 109 -11.65 17.30 -17.95
C ARG A 109 -11.86 15.98 -18.65
N LYS A 110 -11.53 14.86 -17.99
CA LYS A 110 -11.70 13.52 -18.53
C LYS A 110 -13.17 13.16 -18.75
N ALA A 111 -14.05 13.58 -17.86
CA ALA A 111 -15.49 13.42 -18.02
C ALA A 111 -16.01 14.16 -19.26
N ALA A 112 -15.54 15.39 -19.46
CA ALA A 112 -15.89 16.17 -20.66
C ALA A 112 -15.35 15.53 -21.96
N GLU A 113 -14.11 15.06 -21.97
CA GLU A 113 -13.50 14.33 -23.09
C GLU A 113 -14.26 13.06 -23.48
N GLN A 114 -14.82 12.36 -22.49
CA GLN A 114 -15.58 11.11 -22.69
C GLN A 114 -17.08 11.30 -22.83
N GLY A 115 -17.59 12.52 -22.70
CA GLY A 115 -19.03 12.79 -22.72
C GLY A 115 -19.78 12.09 -21.58
N ARG A 116 -19.14 11.91 -20.43
CA ARG A 116 -19.68 11.17 -19.27
C ARG A 116 -19.84 12.10 -18.05
N PRO A 117 -20.76 11.79 -17.12
CA PRO A 117 -20.83 12.50 -15.86
C PRO A 117 -19.52 12.33 -15.05
N TRP A 118 -19.01 13.41 -14.48
CA TRP A 118 -17.76 13.40 -13.69
C TRP A 118 -17.76 12.38 -12.54
N TRP A 119 -18.88 12.27 -11.82
CA TRP A 119 -19.02 11.32 -10.73
C TRP A 119 -18.93 9.86 -11.18
N SER A 120 -19.30 9.55 -12.44
CA SER A 120 -19.18 8.19 -12.97
C SER A 120 -17.72 7.81 -13.22
N ILE A 121 -16.87 8.78 -13.62
CA ILE A 121 -15.43 8.59 -13.79
C ILE A 121 -14.78 8.33 -12.42
N GLY A 122 -15.11 9.16 -11.42
CA GLY A 122 -14.62 9.00 -10.05
C GLY A 122 -14.99 7.64 -9.47
N TYR A 123 -16.27 7.28 -9.52
CA TYR A 123 -16.80 6.03 -8.97
C TYR A 123 -16.18 4.77 -9.62
N GLU A 124 -16.08 4.74 -10.95
CA GLU A 124 -15.49 3.60 -11.67
C GLU A 124 -14.02 3.38 -11.26
N ASN A 125 -13.25 4.47 -11.20
CA ASN A 125 -11.84 4.38 -10.87
C ASN A 125 -11.58 4.13 -9.37
N GLU A 126 -12.41 4.66 -8.48
CA GLU A 126 -12.37 4.31 -7.05
C GLU A 126 -12.51 2.81 -6.85
N ARG A 127 -13.48 2.17 -7.52
CA ARG A 127 -13.62 0.71 -7.49
C ARG A 127 -12.38 0.01 -8.03
N ALA A 128 -11.83 0.48 -9.15
CA ALA A 128 -10.61 -0.10 -9.72
C ALA A 128 -9.40 0.01 -8.75
N PHE A 129 -9.31 1.09 -7.97
CA PHE A 129 -8.30 1.22 -6.90
C PHE A 129 -8.55 0.22 -5.77
N ASN A 130 -9.79 0.08 -5.30
CA ASN A 130 -10.14 -0.85 -4.24
C ASN A 130 -9.90 -2.31 -4.66
N ASP A 131 -10.29 -2.66 -5.88
CA ASP A 131 -10.05 -3.99 -6.46
C ASP A 131 -8.53 -4.28 -6.56
N ALA A 132 -7.72 -3.28 -6.95
CA ALA A 132 -6.27 -3.43 -7.03
C ALA A 132 -5.61 -3.60 -5.65
N TYR A 133 -6.04 -2.86 -4.64
CA TYR A 133 -5.57 -3.04 -3.26
C TYR A 133 -5.97 -4.41 -2.70
N ALA A 134 -7.22 -4.82 -2.92
CA ALA A 134 -7.72 -6.13 -2.49
C ALA A 134 -6.96 -7.27 -3.18
N ALA A 135 -6.74 -7.17 -4.50
CA ALA A 135 -5.97 -8.17 -5.26
C ALA A 135 -4.55 -8.36 -4.71
N LEU A 136 -3.88 -7.29 -4.27
CA LEU A 136 -2.56 -7.39 -3.65
C LEU A 136 -2.60 -7.66 -2.13
N GLY A 137 -3.75 -8.04 -1.59
CA GLY A 137 -3.92 -8.43 -0.19
C GLY A 137 -3.70 -7.28 0.81
N CYS A 138 -3.85 -6.02 0.39
CA CYS A 138 -3.86 -4.90 1.31
C CYS A 138 -5.12 -4.94 2.17
N LEU A 139 -4.98 -4.70 3.46
CA LEU A 139 -6.10 -4.59 4.37
C LEU A 139 -6.93 -3.34 4.04
N PRO A 140 -8.26 -3.40 4.14
CA PRO A 140 -9.08 -2.19 3.97
C PRO A 140 -8.71 -1.17 5.05
N PRO A 141 -8.71 0.14 4.75
CA PRO A 141 -8.51 1.16 5.78
C PRO A 141 -9.63 1.13 6.83
N THR A 142 -9.39 1.77 7.97
CA THR A 142 -10.44 1.96 8.98
C THR A 142 -11.61 2.75 8.39
N TYR A 143 -11.29 3.76 7.57
CA TYR A 143 -12.28 4.50 6.79
C TYR A 143 -11.64 5.14 5.55
N GLU A 144 -12.42 5.23 4.47
CA GLU A 144 -12.05 5.93 3.22
C GLU A 144 -12.99 7.10 2.95
N PRO A 145 -12.68 8.31 3.47
CA PRO A 145 -13.48 9.49 3.23
C PRO A 145 -13.31 9.99 1.79
N ARG A 146 -14.44 10.35 1.14
CA ARG A 146 -14.45 11.03 -0.16
C ARG A 146 -14.45 12.54 0.02
N ALA A 147 -13.70 13.25 -0.84
CA ALA A 147 -13.67 14.71 -0.83
C ALA A 147 -15.06 15.34 -0.98
N THR A 148 -15.90 14.82 -1.89
CA THR A 148 -17.26 15.34 -2.11
C THR A 148 -18.19 15.16 -0.91
N GLY A 149 -17.90 14.25 0.00
CA GLY A 149 -18.64 14.04 1.24
C GLY A 149 -18.26 14.99 2.38
N HIS A 150 -17.25 15.87 2.18
CA HIS A 150 -16.65 16.67 3.24
C HIS A 150 -16.60 18.17 2.94
N ILE A 151 -17.48 18.64 2.07
CA ILE A 151 -17.56 20.06 1.68
C ILE A 151 -17.85 20.95 2.91
N THR A 152 -18.66 20.50 3.86
CA THR A 152 -18.98 21.25 5.08
C THR A 152 -17.72 21.51 5.90
N GLU A 153 -16.92 20.49 6.14
CA GLU A 153 -15.66 20.59 6.89
C GLU A 153 -14.64 21.50 6.19
N MET A 154 -14.58 21.42 4.86
CA MET A 154 -13.74 22.31 4.06
C MET A 154 -14.17 23.78 4.18
N VAL A 155 -15.48 24.04 4.15
CA VAL A 155 -16.02 25.40 4.34
C VAL A 155 -15.72 25.91 5.75
N GLU A 156 -15.84 25.08 6.76
CA GLU A 156 -15.52 25.43 8.15
C GLU A 156 -14.02 25.76 8.29
N MET A 157 -13.13 24.96 7.72
CA MET A 157 -11.69 25.22 7.74
C MET A 157 -11.34 26.51 7.01
N MET A 158 -11.88 26.74 5.81
CA MET A 158 -11.66 28.00 5.07
C MET A 158 -12.12 29.23 5.85
N ARG A 159 -13.29 29.14 6.50
CA ARG A 159 -13.80 30.23 7.34
C ARG A 159 -12.85 30.54 8.48
N GLY A 160 -12.40 29.52 9.21
CA GLY A 160 -11.42 29.68 10.30
C GLY A 160 -10.08 30.26 9.82
N LEU A 161 -9.61 29.87 8.65
CA LEU A 161 -8.40 30.41 8.04
C LEU A 161 -8.55 31.88 7.65
N ILE A 162 -9.70 32.28 7.09
CA ILE A 162 -9.99 33.68 6.75
C ILE A 162 -10.10 34.53 8.05
N GLU A 163 -10.79 34.04 9.07
CA GLU A 163 -10.91 34.73 10.36
C GLU A 163 -9.57 34.95 11.06
N ARG A 164 -8.61 34.04 10.85
CA ARG A 164 -7.24 34.13 11.38
C ARG A 164 -6.28 34.92 10.48
N GLY A 165 -6.73 35.34 9.30
CA GLY A 165 -5.91 36.13 8.35
C GLY A 165 -4.94 35.32 7.53
N HIS A 166 -5.11 33.98 7.43
CA HIS A 166 -4.28 33.11 6.62
C HIS A 166 -4.88 32.82 5.24
N ALA A 167 -6.12 33.22 5.02
CA ALA A 167 -6.80 33.04 3.73
C ALA A 167 -7.62 34.28 3.37
N TYR A 168 -7.97 34.39 2.10
CA TYR A 168 -8.79 35.49 1.60
C TYR A 168 -9.65 35.04 0.42
N GLU A 169 -10.80 35.70 0.27
CA GLU A 169 -11.67 35.56 -0.90
C GLU A 169 -11.25 36.56 -1.99
N ALA A 170 -11.30 36.12 -3.23
CA ALA A 170 -11.15 36.96 -4.41
C ALA A 170 -11.90 36.36 -5.61
N GLU A 171 -12.87 37.11 -6.14
CA GLU A 171 -13.63 36.76 -7.34
C GLU A 171 -14.32 35.36 -7.26
N GLY A 172 -14.83 35.01 -6.06
CA GLY A 172 -15.47 33.72 -5.80
C GLY A 172 -14.50 32.55 -5.55
N ASN A 173 -13.20 32.78 -5.63
CA ASN A 173 -12.16 31.85 -5.20
C ASN A 173 -11.79 32.12 -3.74
N VAL A 174 -11.25 31.12 -3.05
CA VAL A 174 -10.61 31.30 -1.74
C VAL A 174 -9.17 30.81 -1.84
N TYR A 175 -8.23 31.69 -1.48
CA TYR A 175 -6.79 31.41 -1.54
C TYR A 175 -6.18 31.39 -0.14
N PHE A 176 -5.19 30.54 0.04
CA PHE A 176 -4.28 30.59 1.18
C PHE A 176 -3.19 31.64 0.89
N ASP A 177 -2.97 32.56 1.83
CA ASP A 177 -1.90 33.57 1.78
C ASP A 177 -0.62 32.94 2.33
N VAL A 178 0.28 32.50 1.44
CA VAL A 178 1.51 31.80 1.84
C VAL A 178 2.46 32.67 2.67
N ARG A 179 2.38 34.00 2.54
CA ARG A 179 3.20 34.92 3.33
C ARG A 179 2.67 35.17 4.74
N SER A 180 1.43 34.81 4.99
CA SER A 180 0.79 34.98 6.30
C SER A 180 1.28 33.97 7.35
N LEU A 181 1.87 32.84 6.92
CA LEU A 181 2.30 31.76 7.81
C LEU A 181 3.83 31.71 7.93
N PRO A 182 4.41 32.10 9.08
CA PRO A 182 5.82 31.87 9.36
C PRO A 182 6.14 30.37 9.34
N GLY A 183 7.21 29.99 8.62
CA GLY A 183 7.62 28.59 8.51
C GLY A 183 6.90 27.79 7.44
N TYR A 184 6.18 28.43 6.51
CA TYR A 184 5.79 27.80 5.24
C TYR A 184 7.03 27.26 4.54
N LEU A 185 6.94 26.12 3.86
CA LEU A 185 8.02 25.36 3.22
C LEU A 185 8.97 24.62 4.20
N SER A 186 8.59 24.44 5.45
CA SER A 186 9.41 23.74 6.46
C SER A 186 9.60 22.24 6.16
N LEU A 187 8.64 21.59 5.49
CA LEU A 187 8.72 20.17 5.09
C LEU A 187 9.62 20.00 3.87
N SER A 188 9.36 20.79 2.82
CA SER A 188 10.08 20.69 1.54
C SER A 188 11.47 21.35 1.58
N ASN A 189 11.68 22.30 2.50
CA ASN A 189 12.91 23.08 2.65
C ASN A 189 13.27 23.87 1.38
N GLN A 190 12.25 24.37 0.71
CA GLN A 190 12.42 25.26 -0.44
C GLN A 190 12.46 26.72 0.01
N ASP A 191 13.01 27.58 -0.83
CA ASP A 191 12.93 29.03 -0.62
C ASP A 191 11.64 29.56 -1.26
N LEU A 192 10.92 30.39 -0.52
CA LEU A 192 9.67 30.98 -1.02
C LEU A 192 9.90 31.86 -2.25
N ASP A 193 11.03 32.53 -2.33
CA ASP A 193 11.32 33.43 -3.44
C ASP A 193 11.71 32.71 -4.74
N ASP A 194 12.19 31.48 -4.62
CA ASP A 194 12.48 30.58 -5.75
C ASP A 194 11.25 29.77 -6.18
N LEU A 195 10.17 29.84 -5.42
CA LEU A 195 8.98 29.02 -5.64
C LEU A 195 8.23 29.47 -6.89
N ARG A 196 8.03 28.54 -7.81
CA ARG A 196 7.12 28.73 -8.94
C ARG A 196 5.95 27.76 -8.77
N GLN A 197 4.83 28.26 -8.29
CA GLN A 197 3.60 27.49 -8.37
C GLN A 197 3.02 27.62 -9.79
N PRO A 198 2.67 26.50 -10.44
CA PRO A 198 1.93 26.59 -11.69
C PRO A 198 0.58 27.25 -11.41
N SER A 199 0.25 28.32 -12.13
CA SER A 199 -1.10 28.87 -12.12
C SER A 199 -2.03 27.86 -12.81
N GLU A 200 -3.12 27.51 -12.14
CA GLU A 200 -4.14 26.68 -12.75
C GLU A 200 -5.19 27.54 -13.48
N ASP A 201 -5.81 26.97 -14.50
CA ASP A 201 -6.83 27.67 -15.29
C ASP A 201 -8.01 28.14 -14.42
N GLY A 202 -8.28 29.44 -14.45
CA GLY A 202 -9.39 30.08 -13.71
C GLY A 202 -9.02 30.64 -12.35
N GLU A 203 -7.76 30.61 -11.96
CA GLU A 203 -7.25 31.28 -10.78
C GLU A 203 -7.05 32.78 -11.06
N THR A 204 -8.01 33.59 -10.65
CA THR A 204 -7.99 35.06 -10.78
C THR A 204 -8.03 35.70 -9.40
N GLY A 205 -7.51 36.93 -9.29
CA GLY A 205 -7.55 37.71 -8.05
C GLY A 205 -6.53 37.33 -6.97
N LYS A 206 -5.51 36.50 -7.28
CA LYS A 206 -4.41 36.19 -6.35
C LYS A 206 -3.64 37.47 -5.96
N ARG A 207 -3.34 37.59 -4.66
CA ARG A 207 -2.49 38.65 -4.13
C ARG A 207 -1.00 38.42 -4.40
N ASP A 208 -0.59 37.17 -4.28
CA ASP A 208 0.75 36.67 -4.62
C ASP A 208 0.58 35.45 -5.56
N SER A 209 1.41 35.35 -6.59
CA SER A 209 1.37 34.25 -7.57
C SER A 209 1.60 32.87 -6.92
N ARG A 210 2.18 32.83 -5.72
CA ARG A 210 2.48 31.63 -4.94
C ARG A 210 1.33 31.18 -4.06
N ASP A 211 0.31 32.04 -3.84
CA ASP A 211 -0.89 31.64 -3.12
C ASP A 211 -1.57 30.47 -3.83
N PHE A 212 -2.12 29.54 -3.08
CA PHE A 212 -2.76 28.37 -3.66
C PHE A 212 -4.26 28.35 -3.37
N ALA A 213 -5.02 27.85 -4.35
CA ALA A 213 -6.48 27.80 -4.24
C ALA A 213 -6.93 26.73 -3.25
N MET A 214 -7.76 27.14 -2.29
CA MET A 214 -8.52 26.25 -1.40
C MET A 214 -9.93 26.02 -1.94
N TRP A 215 -10.49 27.00 -2.64
CA TRP A 215 -11.78 26.93 -3.31
C TRP A 215 -11.68 27.61 -4.68
N LYS A 216 -12.23 26.95 -5.68
CA LYS A 216 -12.22 27.46 -7.07
C LYS A 216 -13.63 27.79 -7.48
N ALA A 217 -13.87 29.02 -7.94
CA ALA A 217 -15.15 29.46 -8.49
C ALA A 217 -15.58 28.56 -9.65
N ALA A 218 -16.83 28.15 -9.67
CA ALA A 218 -17.35 27.23 -10.68
C ALA A 218 -17.42 27.90 -12.06
N LYS A 219 -16.95 27.19 -13.07
CA LYS A 219 -17.21 27.53 -14.47
C LYS A 219 -18.55 26.95 -14.94
N PRO A 220 -19.17 27.50 -15.97
CA PRO A 220 -20.42 26.97 -16.50
C PRO A 220 -20.30 25.48 -16.85
N GLY A 221 -21.22 24.66 -16.30
CA GLY A 221 -21.26 23.22 -16.54
C GLY A 221 -20.37 22.37 -15.64
N GLU A 222 -19.53 22.99 -14.78
CA GLU A 222 -18.74 22.25 -13.79
C GLU A 222 -19.57 21.86 -12.56
N PRO A 223 -19.22 20.76 -11.87
CA PRO A 223 -19.77 20.45 -10.56
C PRO A 223 -19.44 21.57 -9.56
N SER A 224 -20.42 21.90 -8.72
CA SER A 224 -20.21 22.99 -7.75
C SER A 224 -21.11 22.87 -6.55
N TRP A 225 -20.62 23.37 -5.42
CA TRP A 225 -21.34 23.46 -4.14
C TRP A 225 -21.47 24.94 -3.76
N GLU A 226 -22.50 25.25 -2.98
CA GLU A 226 -22.73 26.60 -2.47
C GLU A 226 -21.88 26.86 -1.24
N THR A 227 -21.22 28.00 -1.19
CA THR A 227 -20.44 28.49 -0.06
C THR A 227 -20.74 29.96 0.21
N PRO A 228 -20.34 30.53 1.36
CA PRO A 228 -20.46 31.95 1.62
C PRO A 228 -19.77 32.86 0.57
N TRP A 229 -18.83 32.35 -0.18
CA TRP A 229 -18.03 33.07 -1.18
C TRP A 229 -18.51 32.84 -2.62
N GLY A 230 -19.55 32.03 -2.80
CA GLY A 230 -20.12 31.70 -4.10
C GLY A 230 -20.06 30.21 -4.41
N ARG A 231 -20.57 29.87 -5.60
CA ARG A 231 -20.56 28.49 -6.08
C ARG A 231 -19.16 28.12 -6.59
N GLY A 232 -18.67 26.95 -6.16
CA GLY A 232 -17.37 26.47 -6.57
C GLY A 232 -17.11 25.03 -6.17
N ARG A 233 -15.86 24.63 -6.19
CA ARG A 233 -15.38 23.31 -5.84
C ARG A 233 -14.09 23.38 -5.04
N PRO A 234 -13.73 22.34 -4.27
CA PRO A 234 -12.54 22.35 -3.44
C PRO A 234 -11.26 22.40 -4.29
N GLY A 235 -10.25 23.05 -3.72
CA GLY A 235 -8.86 22.90 -4.13
C GLY A 235 -8.28 21.64 -3.50
N TRP A 236 -7.38 21.01 -4.22
CA TRP A 236 -6.82 19.68 -3.91
C TRP A 236 -6.24 19.51 -2.50
N HIS A 237 -5.58 20.54 -1.95
CA HIS A 237 -4.89 20.44 -0.66
C HIS A 237 -5.87 20.48 0.53
N LEU A 238 -6.94 21.26 0.40
CA LEU A 238 -7.93 21.45 1.45
C LEU A 238 -8.68 20.16 1.82
N GLU A 239 -8.84 19.27 0.84
CA GLU A 239 -9.54 18.00 1.01
C GLU A 239 -8.92 17.18 2.14
N CYS A 240 -7.60 16.94 2.04
CA CYS A 240 -6.88 16.14 3.01
C CYS A 240 -6.77 16.82 4.37
N SER A 241 -6.52 18.12 4.41
CA SER A 241 -6.45 18.88 5.66
C SER A 241 -7.76 18.79 6.45
N ALA A 242 -8.91 19.01 5.79
CA ALA A 242 -10.22 18.97 6.42
C ALA A 242 -10.60 17.54 6.84
N MET A 243 -10.34 16.54 6.02
CA MET A 243 -10.62 15.13 6.35
C MET A 243 -9.71 14.59 7.44
N ALA A 244 -8.41 14.93 7.44
CA ALA A 244 -7.49 14.56 8.51
C ALA A 244 -7.94 15.17 9.86
N HIS A 245 -8.25 16.46 9.89
CA HIS A 245 -8.80 17.13 11.07
C HIS A 245 -10.09 16.43 11.60
N LYS A 246 -11.02 16.11 10.71
CA LYS A 246 -12.28 15.48 11.08
C LYS A 246 -12.11 14.11 11.72
N TYR A 247 -11.26 13.24 11.15
CA TYR A 247 -11.16 11.84 11.56
C TYR A 247 -10.07 11.56 12.58
N LEU A 248 -9.00 12.37 12.60
CA LEU A 248 -7.86 12.17 13.47
C LEU A 248 -7.67 13.32 14.49
N GLY A 249 -8.36 14.44 14.31
CA GLY A 249 -8.31 15.59 15.22
C GLY A 249 -7.21 16.59 14.90
N GLU A 250 -6.93 17.48 15.85
CA GLU A 250 -5.97 18.59 15.73
C GLU A 250 -4.51 18.12 15.65
N GLU A 251 -4.21 16.94 16.17
CA GLU A 251 -2.89 16.30 16.15
C GLU A 251 -3.06 14.79 16.00
N PHE A 252 -2.21 14.17 15.17
CA PHE A 252 -2.18 12.73 14.96
C PHE A 252 -0.74 12.24 14.70
N ASP A 253 -0.53 10.90 14.68
CA ASP A 253 0.82 10.38 14.69
C ASP A 253 1.52 10.48 13.34
N ILE A 254 0.98 9.85 12.28
CA ILE A 254 1.70 9.66 11.02
C ILE A 254 0.87 10.20 9.84
N HIS A 255 1.48 11.07 9.04
CA HIS A 255 0.99 11.45 7.72
C HIS A 255 1.90 10.91 6.64
N GLY A 256 1.31 10.34 5.60
CA GLY A 256 2.10 9.70 4.56
C GLY A 256 1.57 9.80 3.15
N GLY A 257 2.47 9.45 2.21
CA GLY A 257 2.19 9.44 0.78
C GLY A 257 3.42 9.18 -0.07
N GLY A 258 3.31 9.35 -1.38
CA GLY A 258 4.47 9.33 -2.26
C GLY A 258 5.37 10.54 -2.04
N ILE A 259 6.67 10.38 -2.30
CA ILE A 259 7.67 11.46 -2.17
C ILE A 259 7.32 12.70 -3.00
N ASP A 260 6.56 12.55 -4.08
CA ASP A 260 6.07 13.64 -4.92
C ASP A 260 4.97 14.48 -4.27
N LEU A 261 4.37 14.01 -3.18
CA LEU A 261 3.39 14.76 -2.41
C LEU A 261 4.04 15.72 -1.40
N ILE A 262 5.33 15.56 -1.08
CA ILE A 262 6.05 16.46 -0.16
C ILE A 262 5.78 17.91 -0.56
N PHE A 263 5.93 18.20 -1.86
CA PHE A 263 5.61 19.50 -2.43
C PHE A 263 4.86 19.33 -3.77
N PRO A 264 3.78 20.08 -3.98
CA PRO A 264 3.22 21.12 -3.10
C PRO A 264 2.22 20.60 -2.05
N HIS A 265 1.73 19.35 -2.15
CA HIS A 265 0.52 18.88 -1.48
C HIS A 265 0.65 18.88 0.06
N HIS A 266 1.57 18.14 0.62
CA HIS A 266 1.74 18.02 2.08
C HIS A 266 2.23 19.32 2.71
N GLU A 267 3.06 20.09 2.01
CA GLU A 267 3.46 21.42 2.49
C GLU A 267 2.24 22.33 2.64
N ASN A 268 1.34 22.32 1.66
CA ASN A 268 0.13 23.13 1.68
C ASN A 268 -0.88 22.63 2.72
N GLU A 269 -0.94 21.33 2.95
CA GLU A 269 -1.75 20.77 4.06
C GLU A 269 -1.23 21.23 5.42
N ILE A 270 0.11 21.21 5.64
CA ILE A 270 0.72 21.75 6.86
C ILE A 270 0.34 23.22 7.04
N ALA A 271 0.40 24.00 5.96
CA ALA A 271 0.06 25.42 6.02
C ALA A 271 -1.39 25.63 6.42
N GLN A 272 -2.32 24.89 5.82
CA GLN A 272 -3.74 24.96 6.14
C GLN A 272 -4.02 24.54 7.58
N ALA A 273 -3.47 23.41 8.03
CA ALA A 273 -3.68 22.91 9.37
C ALA A 273 -3.13 23.86 10.44
N ARG A 274 -1.86 24.30 10.30
CA ARG A 274 -1.24 25.24 11.23
C ARG A 274 -1.91 26.60 11.22
N GLY A 275 -2.28 27.12 10.06
CA GLY A 275 -3.04 28.36 9.93
C GLY A 275 -4.44 28.25 10.58
N PHE A 276 -5.04 27.07 10.56
CA PHE A 276 -6.30 26.78 11.24
C PHE A 276 -6.14 26.62 12.77
N GLY A 277 -4.92 26.32 13.23
CA GLY A 277 -4.57 26.19 14.66
C GLY A 277 -4.23 24.78 15.09
N ASP A 278 -4.12 23.84 14.17
CA ASP A 278 -3.79 22.45 14.44
C ASP A 278 -2.26 22.24 14.53
N ALA A 279 -1.83 21.28 15.36
CA ALA A 279 -0.44 20.82 15.36
C ALA A 279 -0.15 19.89 14.17
N PHE A 280 -1.18 19.19 13.69
CA PHE A 280 -1.20 18.27 12.56
C PHE A 280 -0.36 17.00 12.81
N ALA A 281 0.36 16.49 11.79
CA ALA A 281 1.08 15.23 11.92
C ALA A 281 2.42 15.37 12.66
N ARG A 282 2.73 14.38 13.53
CA ARG A 282 4.00 14.30 14.29
C ARG A 282 5.15 13.69 13.49
N TYR A 283 4.83 12.77 12.58
CA TYR A 283 5.78 12.07 11.70
C TYR A 283 5.29 12.14 10.26
N TRP A 284 6.21 12.45 9.36
CA TRP A 284 5.97 12.52 7.92
C TRP A 284 6.72 11.39 7.22
N VAL A 285 5.99 10.43 6.66
CA VAL A 285 6.55 9.24 6.05
C VAL A 285 6.25 9.20 4.56
N HIS A 286 7.30 9.17 3.74
CA HIS A 286 7.16 9.19 2.28
C HIS A 286 7.80 7.97 1.64
N ASN A 287 7.07 7.31 0.74
CA ASN A 287 7.61 6.23 -0.08
C ASN A 287 8.16 6.75 -1.41
N ALA A 288 9.24 6.12 -1.87
CA ALA A 288 9.83 6.43 -3.17
C ALA A 288 9.01 5.85 -4.34
N TRP A 289 9.38 6.24 -5.55
CA TRP A 289 8.66 5.91 -6.79
C TRP A 289 8.90 4.49 -7.30
N VAL A 290 8.02 4.08 -8.20
CA VAL A 290 8.30 3.05 -9.21
C VAL A 290 8.64 3.79 -10.50
N THR A 291 9.81 3.48 -11.07
CA THR A 291 10.30 4.05 -12.32
C THR A 291 10.25 3.01 -13.44
N MET A 292 10.24 3.48 -14.67
CA MET A 292 10.40 2.67 -15.88
C MET A 292 11.37 3.40 -16.81
N SER A 293 12.45 2.75 -17.19
CA SER A 293 13.53 3.35 -17.98
C SER A 293 14.13 4.60 -17.34
N GLY A 294 14.27 4.59 -16.01
CA GLY A 294 14.80 5.71 -15.21
C GLY A 294 13.84 6.86 -14.97
N GLU A 295 12.64 6.85 -15.56
CA GLU A 295 11.63 7.89 -15.40
C GLU A 295 10.50 7.45 -14.48
N LYS A 296 9.94 8.41 -13.71
CA LYS A 296 8.75 8.15 -12.90
C LYS A 296 7.63 7.61 -13.77
N MET A 297 7.01 6.51 -13.33
CA MET A 297 5.85 5.96 -14.01
C MET A 297 4.69 6.95 -13.98
N SER A 298 4.21 7.36 -15.15
CA SER A 298 3.06 8.27 -15.28
C SER A 298 2.28 8.01 -16.56
N LYS A 299 0.96 8.32 -16.52
CA LYS A 299 0.10 8.15 -17.69
C LYS A 299 0.39 9.14 -18.80
N SER A 300 0.84 10.34 -18.46
CA SER A 300 1.19 11.38 -19.44
C SER A 300 2.40 10.99 -20.29
N LEU A 301 3.30 10.17 -19.75
CA LEU A 301 4.47 9.66 -20.46
C LEU A 301 4.17 8.33 -21.20
N GLY A 302 2.96 7.76 -21.04
CA GLY A 302 2.60 6.48 -21.66
C GLY A 302 3.39 5.27 -21.12
N ASN A 303 4.14 5.43 -20.02
CA ASN A 303 4.99 4.41 -19.39
C ASN A 303 4.33 3.77 -18.16
N SER A 304 3.00 3.79 -18.05
CA SER A 304 2.28 3.26 -16.89
C SER A 304 1.83 1.82 -17.11
N VAL A 305 2.06 0.97 -16.11
CA VAL A 305 1.64 -0.43 -16.12
C VAL A 305 0.45 -0.59 -15.17
N LEU A 306 -0.73 -0.91 -15.73
CA LEU A 306 -1.97 -1.05 -14.97
C LEU A 306 -1.93 -2.32 -14.10
N VAL A 307 -2.42 -2.21 -12.86
CA VAL A 307 -2.52 -3.36 -11.95
C VAL A 307 -3.44 -4.43 -12.55
N SER A 308 -4.56 -4.04 -13.14
CA SER A 308 -5.51 -4.96 -13.79
C SER A 308 -4.92 -5.79 -14.93
N GLU A 309 -3.86 -5.30 -15.59
CA GLU A 309 -3.14 -6.06 -16.61
C GLU A 309 -2.04 -6.93 -15.97
N MET A 310 -1.44 -6.45 -14.90
CA MET A 310 -0.39 -7.18 -14.20
C MET A 310 -0.91 -8.46 -13.55
N VAL A 311 -2.07 -8.40 -12.88
CA VAL A 311 -2.69 -9.56 -12.21
C VAL A 311 -3.18 -10.64 -13.19
N LYS A 312 -3.26 -10.35 -14.50
CA LYS A 312 -3.52 -11.36 -15.54
C LYS A 312 -2.27 -12.13 -15.94
N LYS A 313 -1.09 -11.54 -15.77
CA LYS A 313 0.20 -12.12 -16.18
C LYS A 313 0.96 -12.72 -15.01
N TRP A 314 0.81 -12.15 -13.83
CA TRP A 314 1.58 -12.45 -12.64
C TRP A 314 0.65 -12.71 -11.48
N ARG A 315 0.98 -13.69 -10.67
CA ARG A 315 0.23 -13.97 -9.43
C ARG A 315 0.24 -12.73 -8.53
N PRO A 316 -0.91 -12.31 -7.98
CA PRO A 316 -1.00 -11.16 -7.10
C PRO A 316 -0.02 -11.17 -5.93
N VAL A 317 0.23 -12.33 -5.31
CA VAL A 317 1.22 -12.46 -4.23
C VAL A 317 2.65 -12.16 -4.70
N VAL A 318 3.01 -12.51 -5.94
CA VAL A 318 4.31 -12.18 -6.55
C VAL A 318 4.43 -10.68 -6.76
N LEU A 319 3.36 -10.02 -7.22
CA LEU A 319 3.33 -8.55 -7.32
C LEU A 319 3.48 -7.88 -5.96
N ARG A 320 2.80 -8.40 -4.93
CA ARG A 320 2.97 -7.93 -3.56
C ARG A 320 4.41 -8.11 -3.08
N TYR A 321 4.99 -9.27 -3.30
CA TYR A 321 6.40 -9.54 -2.99
C TYR A 321 7.32 -8.54 -3.69
N TYR A 322 7.18 -8.38 -5.01
CA TYR A 322 7.98 -7.46 -5.81
C TYR A 322 7.90 -6.00 -5.33
N LEU A 323 6.70 -5.48 -5.06
CA LEU A 323 6.50 -4.08 -4.69
C LEU A 323 6.82 -3.80 -3.22
N GLY A 324 6.67 -4.79 -2.33
CA GLY A 324 6.82 -4.63 -0.89
C GLY A 324 8.19 -5.00 -0.34
N THR A 325 9.01 -5.77 -1.09
CA THR A 325 10.31 -6.21 -0.59
C THR A 325 11.41 -5.15 -0.62
N PRO A 326 11.50 -4.24 -1.59
CA PRO A 326 12.43 -3.13 -1.49
C PRO A 326 12.02 -2.17 -0.38
N HIS A 327 13.00 -1.58 0.29
CA HIS A 327 12.71 -0.59 1.32
C HIS A 327 11.77 0.50 0.79
N TYR A 328 10.79 0.94 1.58
CA TYR A 328 9.77 1.90 1.13
C TYR A 328 10.37 3.21 0.60
N ARG A 329 11.52 3.65 1.13
CA ARG A 329 12.25 4.85 0.67
C ARG A 329 13.14 4.62 -0.55
N SER A 330 13.29 3.39 -1.03
CA SER A 330 14.08 3.08 -2.22
C SER A 330 13.23 3.08 -3.48
N THR A 331 13.72 3.69 -4.55
CA THR A 331 13.08 3.61 -5.88
C THR A 331 13.13 2.18 -6.41
N ILE A 332 12.07 1.74 -7.07
CA ILE A 332 12.01 0.46 -7.78
C ILE A 332 12.03 0.75 -9.27
N GLU A 333 13.00 0.17 -9.97
CA GLU A 333 12.96 0.16 -11.44
C GLU A 333 12.17 -1.04 -11.93
N TYR A 334 11.06 -0.77 -12.63
CA TYR A 334 10.21 -1.82 -13.17
C TYR A 334 10.85 -2.52 -14.36
N SER A 335 10.94 -3.85 -14.28
CA SER A 335 11.26 -4.71 -15.42
C SER A 335 10.57 -6.08 -15.27
N GLU A 336 10.29 -6.74 -16.38
CA GLU A 336 9.79 -8.12 -16.34
C GLU A 336 10.82 -9.10 -15.76
N GLU A 337 12.11 -8.82 -15.89
CA GLU A 337 13.18 -9.61 -15.31
C GLU A 337 13.12 -9.57 -13.78
N SER A 338 13.02 -8.39 -13.20
CA SER A 338 12.89 -8.23 -11.73
C SER A 338 11.64 -8.93 -11.17
N LEU A 339 10.55 -8.99 -11.96
CA LEU A 339 9.37 -9.77 -11.59
C LEU A 339 9.60 -11.27 -11.63
N ARG A 340 10.31 -11.79 -12.64
CA ARG A 340 10.71 -13.23 -12.68
C ARG A 340 11.64 -13.59 -11.52
N GLU A 341 12.53 -12.68 -11.14
CA GLU A 341 13.38 -12.87 -9.96
C GLU A 341 12.56 -12.92 -8.68
N ALA A 342 11.56 -12.01 -8.53
CA ALA A 342 10.63 -11.99 -7.40
C ALA A 342 9.81 -13.29 -7.35
N GLU A 343 9.28 -13.75 -8.48
CA GLU A 343 8.53 -15.01 -8.60
C GLU A 343 9.41 -16.19 -8.18
N SER A 344 10.63 -16.28 -8.70
CA SER A 344 11.59 -17.34 -8.36
C SER A 344 11.96 -17.31 -6.87
N ALA A 345 12.09 -16.11 -6.29
CA ALA A 345 12.42 -15.97 -4.88
C ALA A 345 11.22 -16.39 -3.99
N TYR A 346 10.01 -15.99 -4.34
CA TYR A 346 8.81 -16.38 -3.62
C TYR A 346 8.51 -17.88 -3.75
N ALA A 347 8.66 -18.46 -4.94
CA ALA A 347 8.48 -19.90 -5.18
C ALA A 347 9.40 -20.79 -4.30
N ARG A 348 10.63 -20.32 -3.98
CA ARG A 348 11.49 -21.03 -3.02
C ARG A 348 10.93 -21.07 -1.62
N ILE A 349 10.26 -20.00 -1.19
CA ILE A 349 9.55 -19.94 0.10
C ILE A 349 8.34 -20.89 0.08
N GLU A 350 7.51 -20.81 -0.95
CA GLU A 350 6.34 -21.67 -1.12
C GLU A 350 6.72 -23.14 -1.12
N GLY A 351 7.75 -23.53 -1.88
CA GLY A 351 8.22 -24.90 -1.93
C GLY A 351 8.72 -25.43 -0.58
N PHE A 352 9.29 -24.57 0.26
CA PHE A 352 9.62 -24.94 1.64
C PHE A 352 8.37 -25.13 2.47
N VAL A 353 7.44 -24.17 2.46
CA VAL A 353 6.17 -24.22 3.20
C VAL A 353 5.40 -25.50 2.84
N GLN A 354 5.26 -25.80 1.56
CA GLN A 354 4.56 -26.98 1.07
C GLN A 354 5.21 -28.28 1.59
N ARG A 355 6.52 -28.47 1.39
CA ARG A 355 7.24 -29.70 1.80
C ARG A 355 7.12 -29.97 3.29
N VAL A 356 7.23 -28.91 4.14
CA VAL A 356 7.15 -29.12 5.58
C VAL A 356 5.70 -29.35 6.03
N THR A 357 4.71 -28.71 5.40
CA THR A 357 3.29 -28.97 5.65
C THR A 357 2.91 -30.42 5.30
N GLU A 358 3.38 -30.93 4.15
CA GLU A 358 3.20 -32.33 3.74
C GLU A 358 3.86 -33.29 4.76
N LEU A 359 5.08 -32.98 5.20
CA LEU A 359 5.79 -33.77 6.21
C LEU A 359 5.07 -33.77 7.56
N ALA A 360 4.52 -32.64 7.98
CA ALA A 360 3.76 -32.49 9.21
C ALA A 360 2.44 -33.28 9.17
N GLY A 361 1.82 -33.36 7.98
CA GLY A 361 0.50 -34.01 7.80
C GLY A 361 -0.67 -33.12 8.25
N HIS A 362 -0.43 -31.90 8.63
CA HIS A 362 -1.43 -30.91 9.04
C HIS A 362 -0.90 -29.49 8.80
N ALA A 363 -1.78 -28.49 8.79
CA ALA A 363 -1.39 -27.10 8.77
C ALA A 363 -0.59 -26.76 10.06
N VAL A 364 0.61 -26.23 9.90
CA VAL A 364 1.46 -25.76 11.00
C VAL A 364 1.10 -24.31 11.28
N GLU A 365 0.62 -24.01 12.48
CA GLU A 365 0.28 -22.64 12.86
C GLU A 365 1.52 -21.74 12.87
N PRO A 366 1.38 -20.43 12.54
CA PRO A 366 2.46 -19.47 12.70
C PRO A 366 2.96 -19.44 14.16
N ALA A 367 4.25 -19.22 14.36
CA ALA A 367 4.79 -19.00 15.70
C ALA A 367 4.13 -17.74 16.33
N GLU A 368 3.97 -17.75 17.65
CA GLU A 368 3.41 -16.61 18.37
C GLU A 368 4.29 -15.37 18.22
N GLU A 369 5.61 -15.57 18.17
CA GLU A 369 6.60 -14.51 18.05
C GLU A 369 7.44 -14.70 16.78
N VAL A 370 7.72 -13.57 16.10
CA VAL A 370 8.73 -13.56 15.05
C VAL A 370 10.13 -13.64 15.64
N PRO A 371 11.13 -14.17 14.92
CA PRO A 371 12.51 -14.15 15.38
C PRO A 371 13.00 -12.73 15.76
N PRO A 372 13.78 -12.57 16.86
CA PRO A 372 14.24 -11.24 17.31
C PRO A 372 14.94 -10.42 16.22
N ALA A 373 15.77 -11.06 15.39
CA ALA A 373 16.46 -10.37 14.30
C ALA A 373 15.49 -9.81 13.22
N PHE A 374 14.36 -10.49 12.97
CA PHE A 374 13.30 -9.97 12.10
C PHE A 374 12.63 -8.75 12.74
N ALA A 375 12.34 -8.86 14.03
CA ALA A 375 11.73 -7.77 14.77
C ALA A 375 12.64 -6.52 14.80
N GLU A 376 13.94 -6.69 15.09
CA GLU A 376 14.93 -5.62 15.04
C GLU A 376 14.99 -4.93 13.66
N ALA A 377 14.95 -5.72 12.58
CA ALA A 377 14.92 -5.19 11.22
C ALA A 377 13.65 -4.36 10.94
N MET A 378 12.50 -4.85 11.38
CA MET A 378 11.22 -4.15 11.17
C MET A 378 11.06 -2.92 12.07
N ASP A 379 11.64 -2.93 13.26
CA ASP A 379 11.66 -1.77 14.16
C ASP A 379 12.58 -0.64 13.66
N ASP A 380 13.55 -0.96 12.82
CA ASP A 380 14.46 0.02 12.22
C ASP A 380 13.94 0.49 10.87
N ASP A 381 13.07 1.48 10.90
CA ASP A 381 12.53 2.17 9.72
C ASP A 381 11.87 1.20 8.71
N LEU A 382 11.17 0.17 9.22
CA LEU A 382 10.54 -0.86 8.40
C LEU A 382 11.53 -1.51 7.42
N GLY A 383 12.65 -2.00 7.92
CA GLY A 383 13.73 -2.62 7.14
C GLY A 383 13.33 -3.94 6.48
N VAL A 384 12.31 -3.92 5.60
CA VAL A 384 11.77 -5.12 4.92
C VAL A 384 12.83 -5.92 4.18
N PRO A 385 13.83 -5.32 3.49
CA PRO A 385 14.88 -6.11 2.85
C PRO A 385 15.69 -6.95 3.85
N GLN A 386 16.01 -6.38 5.01
CA GLN A 386 16.72 -7.08 6.09
C GLN A 386 15.84 -8.15 6.72
N ALA A 387 14.57 -7.83 6.96
CA ALA A 387 13.57 -8.78 7.46
C ALA A 387 13.41 -9.99 6.53
N LEU A 388 13.36 -9.79 5.22
CA LEU A 388 13.32 -10.87 4.23
C LEU A 388 14.59 -11.71 4.17
N ALA A 389 15.75 -11.12 4.41
CA ALA A 389 16.99 -11.89 4.53
C ALA A 389 16.91 -12.89 5.70
N ILE A 390 16.22 -12.54 6.80
CA ILE A 390 15.95 -13.47 7.91
C ILE A 390 14.98 -14.56 7.48
N VAL A 391 13.90 -14.23 6.76
CA VAL A 391 12.97 -15.24 6.19
C VAL A 391 13.74 -16.25 5.36
N HIS A 392 14.54 -15.81 4.39
CA HIS A 392 15.33 -16.71 3.53
C HIS A 392 16.37 -17.53 4.30
N THR A 393 16.93 -16.99 5.38
CA THR A 393 17.85 -17.71 6.25
C THR A 393 17.12 -18.82 7.02
N THR A 394 15.96 -18.54 7.56
CA THR A 394 15.11 -19.51 8.26
C THR A 394 14.62 -20.62 7.32
N VAL A 395 14.26 -20.28 6.08
CA VAL A 395 13.94 -21.26 5.03
C VAL A 395 15.14 -22.19 4.75
N ARG A 396 16.37 -21.65 4.64
CA ARG A 396 17.56 -22.48 4.46
C ARG A 396 17.81 -23.41 5.64
N GLN A 397 17.66 -22.92 6.87
CA GLN A 397 17.78 -23.74 8.08
C GLN A 397 16.73 -24.85 8.10
N GLY A 398 15.48 -24.55 7.75
CA GLY A 398 14.42 -25.55 7.65
C GLY A 398 14.69 -26.60 6.56
N ASN A 399 15.21 -26.21 5.41
CA ASN A 399 15.64 -27.16 4.37
C ASN A 399 16.82 -28.04 4.84
N SER A 400 17.74 -27.50 5.65
CA SER A 400 18.82 -28.30 6.25
C SER A 400 18.29 -29.33 7.25
N ALA A 401 17.28 -28.94 8.06
CA ALA A 401 16.60 -29.86 8.98
C ALA A 401 15.86 -30.98 8.22
N LEU A 402 15.18 -30.65 7.11
CA LEU A 402 14.58 -31.65 6.21
C LEU A 402 15.61 -32.66 5.67
N ALA A 403 16.78 -32.16 5.24
CA ALA A 403 17.85 -33.00 4.73
C ALA A 403 18.49 -33.89 5.82
N ALA A 404 18.42 -33.48 7.08
CA ALA A 404 18.88 -34.22 8.25
C ALA A 404 17.81 -35.14 8.85
N ASP A 405 16.62 -35.23 8.25
CA ASP A 405 15.43 -35.96 8.75
C ASP A 405 14.97 -35.47 10.14
N ASP A 406 15.26 -34.23 10.48
CA ASP A 406 14.83 -33.57 11.73
C ASP A 406 13.49 -32.87 11.51
N LYS A 407 12.41 -33.62 11.66
CA LYS A 407 11.05 -33.17 11.44
C LYS A 407 10.65 -32.02 12.39
N ASP A 408 11.01 -32.15 13.67
CA ASP A 408 10.61 -31.15 14.68
C ASP A 408 11.29 -29.80 14.42
N ALA A 409 12.57 -29.81 14.06
CA ALA A 409 13.28 -28.60 13.68
C ALA A 409 12.70 -27.99 12.38
N ALA A 410 12.34 -28.80 11.40
CA ALA A 410 11.74 -28.30 10.15
C ALA A 410 10.39 -27.62 10.41
N VAL A 411 9.52 -28.23 11.25
CA VAL A 411 8.21 -27.70 11.62
C VAL A 411 8.37 -26.39 12.42
N ALA A 412 9.32 -26.32 13.36
CA ALA A 412 9.60 -25.10 14.10
C ALA A 412 10.02 -23.95 13.17
N ARG A 413 10.91 -24.22 12.18
CA ARG A 413 11.30 -23.21 11.17
C ARG A 413 10.13 -22.79 10.28
N LEU A 414 9.20 -23.71 9.94
CA LEU A 414 8.01 -23.34 9.19
C LEU A 414 7.11 -22.40 10.00
N ALA A 415 6.88 -22.67 11.28
CA ALA A 415 6.10 -21.78 12.14
C ALA A 415 6.68 -20.35 12.18
N GLU A 416 8.00 -20.21 12.33
CA GLU A 416 8.69 -18.92 12.29
C GLU A 416 8.55 -18.22 10.93
N VAL A 417 8.74 -18.96 9.82
CA VAL A 417 8.59 -18.41 8.45
C VAL A 417 7.18 -17.88 8.25
N ARG A 418 6.14 -18.64 8.67
CA ARG A 418 4.76 -18.20 8.55
C ARG A 418 4.46 -16.95 9.38
N ALA A 419 4.98 -16.86 10.61
CA ALA A 419 4.83 -15.68 11.45
C ALA A 419 5.40 -14.43 10.78
N MET A 420 6.64 -14.51 10.26
CA MET A 420 7.29 -13.41 9.55
C MET A 420 6.52 -13.01 8.28
N LEU A 421 6.10 -13.99 7.48
CA LEU A 421 5.37 -13.75 6.25
C LEU A 421 3.96 -13.19 6.49
N GLY A 422 3.30 -13.58 7.59
CA GLY A 422 2.01 -13.03 8.01
C GLY A 422 2.07 -11.53 8.25
N VAL A 423 3.14 -11.04 8.90
CA VAL A 423 3.40 -9.59 9.07
C VAL A 423 3.53 -8.88 7.72
N LEU A 424 4.23 -9.49 6.77
CA LEU A 424 4.41 -8.90 5.43
C LEU A 424 3.19 -9.11 4.52
N GLY A 425 2.20 -9.92 4.94
CA GLY A 425 1.04 -10.31 4.14
C GLY A 425 1.41 -11.25 2.98
N LEU A 426 2.46 -12.05 3.16
CA LEU A 426 3.06 -12.93 2.16
C LEU A 426 2.97 -14.43 2.54
N ASP A 427 2.23 -14.79 3.60
CA ASP A 427 2.11 -16.21 4.01
C ASP A 427 1.37 -17.02 2.92
N PRO A 428 2.01 -18.03 2.30
CA PRO A 428 1.38 -18.82 1.23
C PRO A 428 0.12 -19.58 1.68
N LEU A 429 -0.04 -19.82 2.98
CA LEU A 429 -1.22 -20.50 3.54
C LEU A 429 -2.32 -19.53 3.99
N ASP A 430 -2.17 -18.24 3.73
CA ASP A 430 -3.25 -17.27 3.96
C ASP A 430 -4.39 -17.51 2.95
N ALA A 431 -5.63 -17.56 3.46
CA ALA A 431 -6.83 -17.82 2.65
C ALA A 431 -7.00 -16.85 1.45
N ARG A 432 -6.38 -15.66 1.52
CA ARG A 432 -6.38 -14.70 0.41
C ARG A 432 -5.66 -15.21 -0.84
N TRP A 433 -4.68 -16.09 -0.68
CA TRP A 433 -3.91 -16.68 -1.77
C TRP A 433 -4.39 -18.10 -2.15
N ALA A 434 -5.30 -18.70 -1.36
CA ALA A 434 -5.78 -20.08 -1.56
C ALA A 434 -6.49 -20.28 -2.90
N GLY A 435 -7.28 -19.32 -3.35
CA GLY A 435 -7.96 -19.39 -4.67
C GLY A 435 -7.02 -19.41 -5.87
N GLU A 436 -5.79 -18.92 -5.70
CA GLU A 436 -4.73 -19.02 -6.71
C GLU A 436 -4.11 -20.44 -6.73
N GLN A 437 -4.04 -21.10 -5.59
CA GLN A 437 -3.51 -22.45 -5.46
C GLN A 437 -4.51 -23.50 -5.95
N GLU A 438 -5.79 -23.39 -5.62
CA GLU A 438 -6.82 -24.35 -6.05
C GLU A 438 -6.94 -24.45 -7.56
N GLN A 439 -6.87 -23.35 -8.30
CA GLN A 439 -6.84 -23.39 -9.78
C GLN A 439 -5.54 -24.00 -10.31
N GLY A 440 -4.42 -23.79 -9.60
CA GLY A 440 -3.13 -24.39 -9.93
C GLY A 440 -3.05 -25.89 -9.57
N GLU A 441 -3.63 -26.28 -8.43
CA GLU A 441 -3.61 -27.69 -7.97
C GLU A 441 -4.54 -28.58 -8.78
N ASP A 442 -5.75 -28.12 -9.16
CA ASP A 442 -6.64 -28.84 -10.07
C ASP A 442 -5.98 -29.06 -11.44
N LEU A 443 -5.38 -28.02 -12.00
CA LEU A 443 -4.63 -28.13 -13.27
C LEU A 443 -3.40 -29.02 -13.13
N ARG A 444 -2.66 -28.89 -12.03
CA ARG A 444 -1.46 -29.68 -11.75
C ARG A 444 -1.81 -31.16 -11.52
N GLY A 445 -2.92 -31.44 -10.84
CA GLY A 445 -3.44 -32.81 -10.65
C GLY A 445 -3.83 -33.45 -11.98
N VAL A 446 -4.51 -32.71 -12.87
CA VAL A 446 -4.82 -33.17 -14.23
C VAL A 446 -3.55 -33.37 -15.05
N VAL A 447 -2.61 -32.43 -15.01
CA VAL A 447 -1.33 -32.54 -15.71
C VAL A 447 -0.51 -33.71 -15.16
N ASP A 448 -0.41 -33.91 -13.83
CA ASP A 448 0.29 -35.04 -13.21
C ASP A 448 -0.31 -36.37 -13.69
N SER A 449 -1.62 -36.48 -13.72
CA SER A 449 -2.32 -37.67 -14.21
C SER A 449 -2.01 -37.95 -15.68
N LEU A 450 -2.01 -36.92 -16.53
CA LEU A 450 -1.66 -37.04 -17.96
C LEU A 450 -0.18 -37.41 -18.15
N VAL A 451 0.72 -36.75 -17.42
CA VAL A 451 2.16 -37.04 -17.51
C VAL A 451 2.47 -38.45 -17.02
N ARG A 452 1.86 -38.92 -15.93
CA ARG A 452 2.01 -40.31 -15.47
C ARG A 452 1.57 -41.31 -16.53
N LEU A 453 0.42 -41.08 -17.18
CA LEU A 453 -0.04 -41.93 -18.28
C LEU A 453 1.00 -42.03 -19.41
N VAL A 454 1.63 -40.91 -19.76
CA VAL A 454 2.67 -40.87 -20.80
C VAL A 454 3.98 -41.53 -20.33
N LEU A 455 4.33 -41.35 -19.07
CA LEU A 455 5.50 -42.03 -18.47
C LEU A 455 5.31 -43.53 -18.39
N ASP A 456 4.10 -44.05 -18.08
CA ASP A 456 3.78 -45.45 -18.11
C ASP A 456 3.89 -46.04 -19.53
N GLN A 457 3.52 -45.28 -20.56
CA GLN A 457 3.72 -45.69 -21.96
C GLN A 457 5.22 -45.77 -22.29
N ARG A 458 6.05 -44.81 -21.82
CA ARG A 458 7.50 -44.82 -21.98
C ARG A 458 8.13 -46.05 -21.27
N GLU A 459 7.71 -46.33 -20.05
CA GLU A 459 8.20 -47.55 -19.35
C GLU A 459 7.81 -48.84 -20.07
N SER A 460 6.58 -48.90 -20.56
CA SER A 460 6.11 -50.03 -21.36
C SER A 460 6.92 -50.22 -22.66
N ALA A 461 7.33 -49.11 -23.34
CA ALA A 461 8.21 -49.16 -24.48
C ALA A 461 9.63 -49.67 -24.09
N ARG A 462 10.20 -49.19 -22.98
CA ARG A 462 11.48 -49.68 -22.43
C ARG A 462 11.47 -51.15 -22.09
N ALA A 463 10.37 -51.61 -21.47
CA ALA A 463 10.21 -53.05 -21.12
C ALA A 463 10.21 -53.95 -22.37
N ARG A 464 9.69 -53.45 -23.52
CA ARG A 464 9.70 -54.13 -24.80
C ARG A 464 10.98 -53.93 -25.58
N LYS A 465 11.97 -53.17 -25.05
CA LYS A 465 13.21 -52.75 -25.69
C LYS A 465 13.03 -51.90 -26.93
N ASP A 466 11.88 -51.19 -27.00
CA ASP A 466 11.58 -50.21 -28.04
C ASP A 466 12.14 -48.84 -27.61
N TRP A 467 13.46 -48.72 -27.77
CA TRP A 467 14.21 -47.52 -27.36
C TRP A 467 13.79 -46.28 -28.16
N ALA A 468 13.48 -46.48 -29.47
CA ALA A 468 13.09 -45.36 -30.35
C ALA A 468 11.81 -44.68 -29.88
N THR A 469 10.78 -45.47 -29.48
CA THR A 469 9.55 -44.94 -28.93
C THR A 469 9.77 -44.30 -27.54
N ALA A 470 10.59 -44.90 -26.69
CA ALA A 470 10.89 -44.34 -25.37
C ALA A 470 11.59 -42.99 -25.43
N ASP A 471 12.54 -42.83 -26.36
CA ASP A 471 13.28 -41.57 -26.58
C ASP A 471 12.37 -40.50 -27.23
N ALA A 472 11.54 -40.87 -28.21
CA ALA A 472 10.55 -39.96 -28.79
C ALA A 472 9.58 -39.38 -27.77
N ILE A 473 9.11 -40.21 -26.82
CA ILE A 473 8.23 -39.75 -25.73
C ILE A 473 8.96 -38.75 -24.83
N ARG A 474 10.20 -39.03 -24.46
CA ARG A 474 11.01 -38.13 -23.62
C ARG A 474 11.25 -36.78 -24.32
N ASP A 475 11.57 -36.80 -25.59
CA ASP A 475 11.81 -35.59 -26.39
C ASP A 475 10.53 -34.75 -26.52
N GLN A 476 9.36 -35.37 -26.73
CA GLN A 476 8.07 -34.68 -26.79
C GLN A 476 7.71 -34.03 -25.45
N LEU A 477 7.93 -34.71 -24.32
CA LEU A 477 7.73 -34.14 -23.00
C LEU A 477 8.69 -32.94 -22.76
N GLY A 478 9.96 -33.08 -23.19
CA GLY A 478 10.94 -31.99 -23.14
C GLY A 478 10.53 -30.77 -23.97
N GLN A 479 10.03 -30.99 -25.19
CA GLN A 479 9.51 -29.93 -26.07
C GLN A 479 8.26 -29.23 -25.47
N SER A 480 7.49 -29.96 -24.67
CA SER A 480 6.34 -29.41 -23.93
C SER A 480 6.74 -28.64 -22.68
N GLY A 481 8.04 -28.52 -22.38
CA GLY A 481 8.57 -27.80 -21.21
C GLY A 481 8.62 -28.66 -19.94
N LEU A 482 8.58 -29.99 -20.06
CA LEU A 482 8.66 -30.90 -18.92
C LEU A 482 10.07 -31.51 -18.84
N VAL A 483 10.67 -31.49 -17.65
CA VAL A 483 11.93 -32.18 -17.34
C VAL A 483 11.62 -33.49 -16.64
N ILE A 484 12.14 -34.60 -17.17
CA ILE A 484 11.95 -35.93 -16.60
C ILE A 484 13.24 -36.42 -15.95
N GLU A 485 13.17 -36.77 -14.69
CA GLU A 485 14.27 -37.36 -13.93
C GLU A 485 13.93 -38.82 -13.59
N ASP A 486 14.77 -39.74 -14.01
CA ASP A 486 14.62 -41.16 -13.64
C ASP A 486 15.20 -41.38 -12.23
N SER A 487 14.38 -41.85 -11.28
CA SER A 487 14.81 -42.16 -9.92
C SER A 487 14.57 -43.62 -9.59
N PRO A 488 15.22 -44.19 -8.52
CA PRO A 488 14.98 -45.55 -8.09
C PRO A 488 13.54 -45.85 -7.66
N GLN A 489 12.76 -44.79 -7.31
CA GLN A 489 11.36 -44.89 -6.95
C GLN A 489 10.40 -44.64 -8.13
N GLY A 490 10.93 -44.53 -9.36
CA GLY A 490 10.18 -44.24 -10.58
C GLY A 490 10.52 -42.87 -11.16
N PRO A 491 10.09 -42.56 -12.41
CA PRO A 491 10.33 -41.29 -13.05
C PRO A 491 9.57 -40.16 -12.34
N ARG A 492 10.29 -39.04 -12.14
CA ARG A 492 9.71 -37.78 -11.63
C ARG A 492 9.74 -36.72 -12.73
N TRP A 493 8.78 -35.81 -12.69
CA TRP A 493 8.73 -34.71 -13.64
C TRP A 493 8.67 -33.35 -12.92
N SER A 494 9.21 -32.33 -13.59
CA SER A 494 9.13 -30.95 -13.18
C SER A 494 8.94 -30.04 -14.41
N LEU A 495 8.46 -28.83 -14.21
CA LEU A 495 8.43 -27.83 -15.27
C LEU A 495 9.85 -27.30 -15.49
N GLY A 496 10.30 -27.34 -16.75
CA GLY A 496 11.55 -26.72 -17.15
C GLY A 496 11.42 -25.19 -17.18
N ASN A 497 12.43 -24.48 -16.71
CA ASN A 497 12.50 -23.02 -16.88
C ASN A 497 12.53 -22.70 -18.38
N ARG A 498 11.50 -22.02 -18.88
CA ARG A 498 11.49 -21.41 -20.23
C ARG A 498 12.25 -20.11 -20.24
#